data_4c645310e567523141d5188731d07820
#
_entry.id   4c645310e567523141d5188731d07820
#
_cell.length_a   1.000
_cell.length_b   1.000
_cell.length_c   1.000
_cell.angle_alpha   90.00
_cell.angle_beta   90.00
_cell.angle_gamma   90.00
#
_symmetry.space_group_name_H-M   'P 1'
#
loop_
_entity.id
_entity.type
_entity.pdbx_description
1 polymer ?
#
loop_
_entity_poly.entity_id
_entity_poly.type
_entity_poly.pdbx_seq_one_letter_code
_entity_poly.pdbx_strand_id
1 'polypeptide(L)'
;MKISEREKVKIKAREKNKLNWDEKLTIEFNGDAPRITSLVIERADKVPTIFLCGNSTVVDYDNEPWAAWGQMFPRWFTDQVAIANYAESGESANTFIGAGRLKKALTQMKKGDYLFMEFGHNDQKQKGPGKGAFYSFMYNLKIYIDEARSRGAYPVLVTPTQRRRFDKNGKIVNTHLDYPDA
;
A
#
# COMPACT_ATOMS: atom_id res chain seq x y z
N MET A 1 -13.73 -10.85 1.32
CA MET A 1 -14.15 -9.47 1.71
C MET A 1 -15.66 -9.37 1.59
N LYS A 2 -16.37 -8.85 2.60
CA LYS A 2 -17.83 -8.71 2.50
C LYS A 2 -18.21 -7.59 1.55
N ILE A 3 -19.22 -7.80 0.69
CA ILE A 3 -19.73 -6.80 -0.26
C ILE A 3 -20.03 -5.46 0.44
N SER A 4 -20.55 -5.50 1.68
CA SER A 4 -20.80 -4.32 2.51
C SER A 4 -19.55 -3.48 2.82
N GLU A 5 -18.35 -4.04 2.71
CA GLU A 5 -17.10 -3.31 2.92
C GLU A 5 -16.63 -2.61 1.65
N ARG A 6 -16.97 -3.15 0.46
CA ARG A 6 -16.72 -2.50 -0.83
C ARG A 6 -17.43 -1.16 -0.92
N GLU A 7 -18.67 -1.07 -0.43
CA GLU A 7 -19.47 0.16 -0.48
C GLU A 7 -18.89 1.29 0.38
N LYS A 8 -18.04 0.97 1.36
CA LYS A 8 -17.40 1.95 2.24
C LYS A 8 -16.10 2.54 1.68
N VAL A 9 -15.59 1.98 0.60
CA VAL A 9 -14.37 2.46 -0.08
C VAL A 9 -14.75 3.09 -1.41
N LYS A 10 -14.26 4.30 -1.64
CA LYS A 10 -14.41 4.98 -2.94
C LYS A 10 -13.45 4.34 -3.94
N ILE A 11 -13.93 3.31 -4.64
CA ILE A 11 -13.16 2.63 -5.68
C ILE A 11 -13.12 3.46 -6.96
N LYS A 12 -11.99 3.45 -7.65
CA LYS A 12 -11.79 4.12 -8.95
C LYS A 12 -12.43 3.29 -10.07
N ALA A 13 -12.71 3.91 -11.21
CA ALA A 13 -13.34 3.23 -12.35
C ALA A 13 -12.54 1.97 -12.77
N ARG A 14 -11.22 2.06 -12.78
CA ARG A 14 -10.31 0.95 -13.14
C ARG A 14 -10.34 -0.23 -12.15
N GLU A 15 -10.77 -0.01 -10.92
CA GLU A 15 -10.84 -1.07 -9.90
C GLU A 15 -12.16 -1.86 -9.95
N LYS A 16 -13.15 -1.40 -10.70
CA LYS A 16 -14.49 -2.02 -10.72
C LYS A 16 -14.46 -3.49 -11.16
N ASN A 17 -13.55 -3.79 -12.05
CA ASN A 17 -13.40 -5.13 -12.64
C ASN A 17 -12.26 -5.94 -12.00
N LYS A 18 -11.61 -5.42 -10.95
CA LYS A 18 -10.56 -6.14 -10.26
C LYS A 18 -11.15 -7.22 -9.34
N LEU A 19 -10.53 -8.38 -9.33
CA LEU A 19 -10.97 -9.56 -8.57
C LEU A 19 -10.80 -9.40 -7.05
N ASN A 20 -9.97 -8.47 -6.60
CA ASN A 20 -9.74 -8.19 -5.18
C ASN A 20 -10.90 -7.50 -4.45
N TRP A 21 -12.02 -7.22 -5.14
CA TRP A 21 -13.22 -6.60 -4.57
C TRP A 21 -14.41 -7.55 -4.44
N ASP A 22 -14.20 -8.86 -4.53
CA ASP A 22 -15.22 -9.87 -4.31
C ASP A 22 -14.98 -10.66 -2.99
N GLU A 23 -15.76 -11.71 -2.75
CA GLU A 23 -15.66 -12.58 -1.57
C GLU A 23 -14.90 -13.88 -1.87
N LYS A 24 -14.25 -13.98 -3.02
CA LYS A 24 -13.55 -15.17 -3.47
C LYS A 24 -12.07 -15.09 -3.17
N LEU A 25 -11.44 -16.22 -2.97
CA LEU A 25 -9.99 -16.34 -2.98
C LEU A 25 -9.55 -16.47 -4.44
N THR A 26 -8.82 -15.48 -4.92
CA THR A 26 -8.20 -15.50 -6.25
C THR A 26 -6.76 -15.95 -6.13
N ILE A 27 -6.39 -16.96 -6.91
CA ILE A 27 -5.03 -17.46 -7.00
C ILE A 27 -4.59 -17.34 -8.44
N GLU A 28 -3.48 -16.65 -8.66
CA GLU A 28 -2.91 -16.40 -9.97
C GLU A 28 -1.59 -17.14 -10.12
N PHE A 29 -1.44 -17.85 -11.24
CA PHE A 29 -0.23 -18.56 -11.60
C PHE A 29 0.39 -17.91 -12.84
N ASN A 30 1.51 -17.26 -12.66
CA ASN A 30 2.21 -16.51 -13.72
C ASN A 30 3.31 -17.35 -14.36
N GLY A 31 3.51 -17.16 -15.66
CA GLY A 31 4.54 -17.79 -16.48
C GLY A 31 4.01 -18.37 -17.76
N ASP A 32 4.88 -18.69 -18.72
CA ASP A 32 4.50 -19.20 -20.04
C ASP A 32 3.81 -20.57 -19.99
N ALA A 33 4.16 -21.39 -19.01
CA ALA A 33 3.57 -22.71 -18.80
C ALA A 33 3.60 -23.10 -17.31
N PRO A 34 2.81 -22.44 -16.46
CA PRO A 34 2.82 -22.70 -15.04
C PRO A 34 2.35 -24.13 -14.76
N ARG A 35 3.09 -24.86 -13.91
CA ARG A 35 2.76 -26.25 -13.50
C ARG A 35 2.72 -26.30 -11.99
N ILE A 36 1.65 -26.90 -11.48
CA ILE A 36 1.43 -27.07 -10.04
C ILE A 36 1.15 -28.54 -9.79
N THR A 37 1.85 -29.10 -8.81
CA THR A 37 1.65 -30.50 -8.38
C THR A 37 0.68 -30.60 -7.21
N SER A 38 0.64 -29.59 -6.37
CA SER A 38 -0.27 -29.53 -5.22
C SER A 38 -0.51 -28.09 -4.80
N LEU A 39 -1.66 -27.83 -4.22
CA LEU A 39 -2.04 -26.58 -3.59
C LEU A 39 -2.69 -26.91 -2.25
N VAL A 40 -2.16 -26.31 -1.18
CA VAL A 40 -2.74 -26.42 0.17
C VAL A 40 -3.16 -25.03 0.60
N ILE A 41 -4.41 -24.90 1.05
CA ILE A 41 -4.97 -23.66 1.55
C ILE A 41 -5.40 -23.90 2.99
N GLU A 42 -4.76 -23.19 3.91
CA GLU A 42 -5.03 -23.32 5.33
C GLU A 42 -5.36 -21.96 5.95
N ARG A 43 -6.18 -21.97 6.99
CA ARG A 43 -6.47 -20.77 7.77
C ARG A 43 -5.33 -20.47 8.74
N ALA A 44 -4.77 -19.26 8.66
CA ALA A 44 -3.62 -18.83 9.45
C ALA A 44 -3.99 -17.64 10.37
N ASP A 45 -4.76 -17.89 11.43
CA ASP A 45 -5.24 -16.83 12.33
C ASP A 45 -4.16 -16.24 13.25
N LYS A 46 -3.06 -16.95 13.46
CA LYS A 46 -2.03 -16.61 14.46
C LYS A 46 -0.84 -15.84 13.90
N VAL A 47 -0.72 -15.72 12.58
CA VAL A 47 0.40 -14.98 11.99
C VAL A 47 0.14 -13.48 12.03
N PRO A 48 1.19 -12.65 12.25
CA PRO A 48 1.07 -11.21 12.07
C PRO A 48 0.84 -10.86 10.60
N THR A 49 0.09 -9.80 10.38
CA THR A 49 -0.16 -9.28 9.03
C THR A 49 0.58 -7.96 8.83
N ILE A 50 1.27 -7.82 7.71
CA ILE A 50 1.81 -6.54 7.25
C ILE A 50 0.80 -5.93 6.27
N PHE A 51 0.18 -4.85 6.66
CA PHE A 51 -0.71 -4.06 5.81
C PHE A 51 0.11 -3.03 5.06
N LEU A 52 0.03 -3.03 3.73
CA LEU A 52 0.69 -2.05 2.88
C LEU A 52 -0.30 -0.99 2.45
N CYS A 53 -0.03 0.25 2.80
CA CYS A 53 -0.77 1.45 2.36
C CYS A 53 0.15 2.30 1.50
N GLY A 54 -0.31 2.71 0.31
CA GLY A 54 0.53 3.46 -0.59
C GLY A 54 -0.13 3.79 -1.91
N ASN A 55 0.70 4.15 -2.85
CA ASN A 55 0.31 4.58 -4.18
C ASN A 55 0.80 3.60 -5.28
N SER A 56 1.05 4.11 -6.49
CA SER A 56 1.49 3.31 -7.64
C SER A 56 2.86 2.65 -7.49
N THR A 57 3.66 3.04 -6.50
CA THR A 57 4.95 2.39 -6.21
C THR A 57 4.81 1.18 -5.28
N VAL A 58 3.61 0.97 -4.73
CA VAL A 58 3.30 -0.10 -3.77
C VAL A 58 2.24 -1.08 -4.28
N VAL A 59 1.33 -0.62 -5.16
CA VAL A 59 0.16 -1.37 -5.64
C VAL A 59 0.52 -2.67 -6.36
N ASP A 60 -0.39 -3.64 -6.35
CA ASP A 60 -0.34 -4.79 -7.24
C ASP A 60 -0.83 -4.40 -8.63
N TYR A 61 0.01 -4.60 -9.64
CA TYR A 61 -0.33 -4.34 -11.03
C TYR A 61 -0.86 -5.58 -11.72
N ASP A 62 -1.90 -5.39 -12.53
CA ASP A 62 -2.59 -6.48 -13.24
C ASP A 62 -1.91 -6.82 -14.58
N ASN A 63 -1.08 -5.93 -15.09
CA ASN A 63 -0.52 -6.04 -16.44
C ASN A 63 0.98 -5.77 -16.46
N GLU A 64 1.73 -6.66 -17.10
CA GLU A 64 3.13 -6.43 -17.43
C GLU A 64 3.29 -5.28 -18.43
N PRO A 65 4.42 -4.56 -18.41
CA PRO A 65 5.61 -4.78 -17.58
C PRO A 65 5.57 -4.03 -16.24
N TRP A 66 4.42 -3.60 -15.78
CA TRP A 66 4.29 -2.81 -14.58
C TRP A 66 4.41 -3.68 -13.33
N ALA A 67 5.25 -3.25 -12.40
CA ALA A 67 5.40 -3.86 -11.09
C ALA A 67 5.73 -2.77 -10.05
N ALA A 68 5.37 -3.03 -8.79
CA ALA A 68 5.73 -2.17 -7.68
C ALA A 68 6.32 -2.99 -6.54
N TRP A 69 7.01 -2.33 -5.60
CA TRP A 69 7.72 -3.07 -4.55
C TRP A 69 6.74 -3.84 -3.63
N GLY A 70 5.54 -3.30 -3.38
CA GLY A 70 4.56 -3.99 -2.55
C GLY A 70 4.11 -5.32 -3.13
N GLN A 71 3.95 -5.41 -4.46
CA GLN A 71 3.66 -6.64 -5.19
C GLN A 71 4.78 -7.69 -5.05
N MET A 72 6.03 -7.23 -4.99
CA MET A 72 7.19 -8.10 -4.88
C MET A 72 7.55 -8.44 -3.42
N PHE A 73 7.03 -7.69 -2.47
CA PHE A 73 7.40 -7.74 -1.06
C PHE A 73 7.16 -9.11 -0.41
N PRO A 74 6.07 -9.86 -0.71
CA PRO A 74 5.82 -11.18 -0.13
C PRO A 74 6.95 -12.19 -0.36
N ARG A 75 7.72 -12.04 -1.43
CA ARG A 75 8.86 -12.92 -1.76
C ARG A 75 9.91 -13.03 -0.64
N TRP A 76 10.02 -12.01 0.20
CA TRP A 76 11.04 -11.91 1.24
C TRP A 76 10.64 -12.50 2.58
N PHE A 77 9.42 -13.03 2.67
CA PHE A 77 8.86 -13.59 3.90
C PHE A 77 8.53 -15.07 3.74
N THR A 78 8.44 -15.75 4.88
CA THR A 78 7.97 -17.13 4.98
C THR A 78 6.46 -17.14 5.27
N ASP A 79 5.89 -18.32 5.44
CA ASP A 79 4.50 -18.58 5.86
C ASP A 79 4.14 -18.03 7.26
N GLN A 80 5.13 -17.51 8.00
CA GLN A 80 4.93 -16.93 9.33
C GLN A 80 4.44 -15.48 9.30
N VAL A 81 4.29 -14.87 8.13
CA VAL A 81 3.82 -13.49 7.95
C VAL A 81 2.85 -13.44 6.78
N ALA A 82 1.70 -12.82 6.98
CA ALA A 82 0.77 -12.48 5.90
C ALA A 82 1.03 -11.06 5.39
N ILE A 83 0.92 -10.86 4.08
CA ILE A 83 1.02 -9.53 3.46
C ILE A 83 -0.34 -9.16 2.86
N ALA A 84 -0.87 -8.00 3.23
CA ALA A 84 -2.14 -7.47 2.74
C ALA A 84 -1.89 -6.12 2.05
N ASN A 85 -1.86 -6.11 0.72
CA ASN A 85 -1.59 -4.89 -0.04
C ASN A 85 -2.90 -4.13 -0.32
N TYR A 86 -3.06 -2.98 0.34
CA TYR A 86 -4.19 -2.06 0.18
C TYR A 86 -3.88 -0.85 -0.69
N ALA A 87 -2.66 -0.77 -1.22
CA ALA A 87 -2.23 0.36 -2.03
C ALA A 87 -3.08 0.55 -3.28
N GLU A 88 -3.15 1.78 -3.77
CA GLU A 88 -3.84 2.10 -5.01
C GLU A 88 -3.16 3.24 -5.75
N SER A 89 -2.96 3.06 -7.04
CA SER A 89 -2.31 4.04 -7.92
C SER A 89 -2.97 5.42 -7.85
N GLY A 90 -2.14 6.45 -7.76
CA GLY A 90 -2.60 7.85 -7.74
C GLY A 90 -3.05 8.34 -6.37
N GLU A 91 -3.05 7.50 -5.34
CA GLU A 91 -3.35 7.95 -3.99
C GLU A 91 -2.19 8.78 -3.41
N SER A 92 -2.57 9.77 -2.61
CA SER A 92 -1.74 10.48 -1.65
C SER A 92 -2.19 10.11 -0.23
N ALA A 93 -1.43 10.46 0.79
CA ALA A 93 -1.80 10.11 2.16
C ALA A 93 -3.22 10.54 2.53
N ASN A 94 -3.61 11.77 2.19
CA ASN A 94 -4.95 12.29 2.48
C ASN A 94 -6.05 11.70 1.59
N THR A 95 -5.80 11.43 0.31
CA THR A 95 -6.83 10.87 -0.57
C THR A 95 -7.11 9.41 -0.24
N PHE A 96 -6.11 8.65 0.17
CA PHE A 96 -6.26 7.29 0.66
C PHE A 96 -7.16 7.23 1.91
N ILE A 97 -6.96 8.16 2.86
CA ILE A 97 -7.86 8.34 4.02
C ILE A 97 -9.26 8.71 3.55
N GLY A 98 -9.38 9.75 2.73
CA GLY A 98 -10.66 10.27 2.22
C GLY A 98 -11.46 9.29 1.37
N ALA A 99 -10.78 8.33 0.73
CA ALA A 99 -11.41 7.22 0.01
C ALA A 99 -11.84 6.06 0.94
N GLY A 100 -11.59 6.14 2.24
CA GLY A 100 -11.94 5.08 3.20
C GLY A 100 -11.00 3.87 3.18
N ARG A 101 -9.89 3.91 2.44
CA ARG A 101 -8.96 2.78 2.27
C ARG A 101 -8.21 2.46 3.56
N LEU A 102 -7.73 3.49 4.26
CA LEU A 102 -7.13 3.30 5.58
C LEU A 102 -8.13 2.65 6.53
N LYS A 103 -9.36 3.18 6.62
CA LYS A 103 -10.40 2.62 7.48
C LYS A 103 -10.64 1.14 7.18
N LYS A 104 -10.65 0.74 5.91
CA LYS A 104 -10.80 -0.66 5.52
C LYS A 104 -9.63 -1.52 6.04
N ALA A 105 -8.39 -1.12 5.83
CA ALA A 105 -7.22 -1.83 6.35
C ALA A 105 -7.31 -2.00 7.87
N LEU A 106 -7.69 -0.94 8.58
CA LEU A 106 -7.83 -0.92 10.03
C LEU A 106 -8.93 -1.85 10.57
N THR A 107 -9.95 -2.23 9.77
CA THR A 107 -10.98 -3.18 10.22
C THR A 107 -10.46 -4.61 10.38
N GLN A 108 -9.34 -4.94 9.72
CA GLN A 108 -8.72 -6.25 9.78
C GLN A 108 -7.50 -6.29 10.71
N MET A 109 -7.01 -5.12 11.11
CA MET A 109 -5.79 -4.98 11.89
C MET A 109 -6.00 -5.37 13.34
N LYS A 110 -5.07 -6.14 13.88
CA LYS A 110 -5.02 -6.60 15.26
C LYS A 110 -3.70 -6.26 15.93
N LYS A 111 -3.63 -6.43 17.24
CA LYS A 111 -2.39 -6.27 18.01
C LYS A 111 -1.29 -7.19 17.47
N GLY A 112 -0.10 -6.61 17.29
CA GLY A 112 1.07 -7.31 16.76
C GLY A 112 1.21 -7.24 15.24
N ASP A 113 0.23 -6.71 14.51
CA ASP A 113 0.33 -6.45 13.08
C ASP A 113 1.21 -5.23 12.78
N TYR A 114 1.54 -5.05 11.51
CA TYR A 114 2.33 -3.92 11.02
C TYR A 114 1.56 -3.12 9.99
N LEU A 115 1.71 -1.80 10.03
CA LEU A 115 1.20 -0.88 9.01
C LEU A 115 2.38 -0.20 8.31
N PHE A 116 2.72 -0.66 7.12
CA PHE A 116 3.69 -0.01 6.24
C PHE A 116 3.00 1.04 5.40
N MET A 117 3.55 2.23 5.32
CA MET A 117 2.98 3.32 4.53
C MET A 117 4.04 4.03 3.72
N GLU A 118 3.86 4.06 2.39
CA GLU A 118 4.67 4.84 1.46
C GLU A 118 3.78 5.80 0.68
N PHE A 119 3.96 7.08 0.94
CA PHE A 119 3.32 8.17 0.22
C PHE A 119 4.35 9.23 -0.16
N GLY A 120 3.93 10.38 -0.67
CA GLY A 120 4.80 11.48 -1.08
C GLY A 120 4.73 11.76 -2.59
N HIS A 121 4.79 10.76 -3.47
CA HIS A 121 4.75 10.91 -4.93
C HIS A 121 3.57 11.75 -5.43
N ASN A 122 2.39 11.57 -4.86
CA ASN A 122 1.19 12.30 -5.25
C ASN A 122 0.90 13.47 -4.31
N ASP A 123 1.34 13.39 -3.07
CA ASP A 123 1.20 14.47 -2.09
C ASP A 123 1.93 15.73 -2.55
N GLN A 124 3.13 15.60 -3.09
CA GLN A 124 3.92 16.73 -3.62
C GLN A 124 3.28 17.46 -4.81
N LYS A 125 2.29 16.85 -5.47
CA LYS A 125 1.52 17.47 -6.55
C LYS A 125 0.43 18.42 -6.03
N GLN A 126 0.06 18.28 -4.75
CA GLN A 126 -0.95 19.12 -4.13
C GLN A 126 -0.36 20.50 -3.83
N LYS A 127 -1.09 21.53 -4.22
CA LYS A 127 -0.68 22.95 -4.07
C LYS A 127 -1.72 23.72 -3.28
N GLY A 128 -1.32 24.85 -2.72
CA GLY A 128 -2.19 25.76 -2.00
C GLY A 128 -1.92 25.83 -0.50
N PRO A 129 -2.66 26.66 0.24
CA PRO A 129 -2.48 26.85 1.68
C PRO A 129 -2.58 25.52 2.45
N GLY A 130 -1.69 25.32 3.42
CA GLY A 130 -1.66 24.13 4.26
C GLY A 130 -1.18 22.85 3.57
N LYS A 131 -0.79 22.90 2.28
CA LYS A 131 -0.19 21.77 1.57
C LYS A 131 1.33 21.79 1.73
N GLY A 132 1.94 20.60 1.65
CA GLY A 132 3.39 20.45 1.75
C GLY A 132 3.81 19.35 2.71
N ALA A 133 5.12 19.05 2.69
CA ALA A 133 5.72 17.96 3.45
C ALA A 133 5.48 18.11 4.96
N PHE A 134 5.87 19.22 5.53
CA PHE A 134 5.76 19.52 6.97
C PHE A 134 4.38 20.03 7.44
N TYR A 135 3.38 20.02 6.54
CA TYR A 135 2.00 20.42 6.84
C TYR A 135 1.04 19.26 6.65
N SER A 136 0.28 19.28 5.55
CA SER A 136 -0.75 18.27 5.31
C SER A 136 -0.20 16.85 5.21
N PHE A 137 1.00 16.66 4.66
CA PHE A 137 1.57 15.31 4.52
C PHE A 137 1.92 14.73 5.89
N MET A 138 2.73 15.42 6.68
CA MET A 138 3.09 14.97 8.04
C MET A 138 1.85 14.81 8.94
N TYR A 139 0.86 15.73 8.84
CA TYR A 139 -0.40 15.60 9.57
C TYR A 139 -1.14 14.30 9.23
N ASN A 140 -1.24 13.96 7.94
CA ASN A 140 -1.90 12.73 7.52
C ASN A 140 -1.11 11.49 7.94
N LEU A 141 0.22 11.48 7.83
CA LEU A 141 1.05 10.38 8.32
C LEU A 141 0.84 10.13 9.82
N LYS A 142 0.69 11.20 10.59
CA LYS A 142 0.37 11.08 12.03
C LYS A 142 -0.94 10.34 12.26
N ILE A 143 -1.97 10.54 11.42
CA ILE A 143 -3.23 9.79 11.52
C ILE A 143 -2.98 8.28 11.36
N TYR A 144 -2.20 7.86 10.36
CA TYR A 144 -1.86 6.45 10.17
C TYR A 144 -1.12 5.86 11.39
N ILE A 145 -0.18 6.62 11.93
CA ILE A 145 0.62 6.20 13.10
C ILE A 145 -0.29 6.01 14.31
N ASP A 146 -1.11 7.01 14.61
CA ASP A 146 -1.99 6.98 15.78
C ASP A 146 -3.02 5.85 15.67
N GLU A 147 -3.61 5.66 14.51
CA GLU A 147 -4.58 4.60 14.23
C GLU A 147 -3.98 3.19 14.34
N ALA A 148 -2.75 2.98 13.86
CA ALA A 148 -2.05 1.72 14.03
C ALA A 148 -1.73 1.45 15.51
N ARG A 149 -1.17 2.43 16.21
CA ARG A 149 -0.82 2.33 17.63
C ARG A 149 -2.03 2.09 18.52
N SER A 150 -3.16 2.72 18.25
CA SER A 150 -4.40 2.52 19.01
C SER A 150 -4.91 1.08 18.96
N ARG A 151 -4.50 0.32 17.94
CA ARG A 151 -4.82 -1.12 17.77
C ARG A 151 -3.70 -2.04 18.28
N GLY A 152 -2.63 -1.48 18.84
CA GLY A 152 -1.46 -2.24 19.26
C GLY A 152 -0.63 -2.78 18.08
N ALA A 153 -0.78 -2.19 16.91
CA ALA A 153 0.01 -2.49 15.73
C ALA A 153 1.22 -1.55 15.60
N TYR A 154 2.19 -1.94 14.79
CA TYR A 154 3.46 -1.23 14.60
C TYR A 154 3.43 -0.43 13.29
N PRO A 155 3.40 0.92 13.35
CA PRO A 155 3.53 1.74 12.15
C PRO A 155 4.96 1.77 11.63
N VAL A 156 5.13 1.63 10.32
CA VAL A 156 6.42 1.72 9.61
C VAL A 156 6.29 2.72 8.47
N LEU A 157 7.00 3.82 8.58
CA LEU A 157 7.11 4.82 7.51
C LEU A 157 8.16 4.38 6.49
N VAL A 158 7.77 4.36 5.23
CA VAL A 158 8.67 4.08 4.10
C VAL A 158 8.82 5.35 3.29
N THR A 159 10.05 5.80 3.09
CA THR A 159 10.32 6.97 2.27
C THR A 159 9.92 6.75 0.81
N PRO A 160 9.48 7.80 0.09
CA PRO A 160 9.10 7.65 -1.32
C PRO A 160 10.23 7.08 -2.16
N THR A 161 9.93 6.06 -2.94
CA THR A 161 10.89 5.43 -3.86
C THR A 161 11.49 6.47 -4.81
N GLN A 162 12.83 6.55 -4.85
CA GLN A 162 13.52 7.52 -5.67
C GLN A 162 13.23 7.30 -7.17
N ARG A 163 12.93 8.40 -7.86
CA ARG A 163 12.84 8.41 -9.32
C ARG A 163 14.27 8.25 -9.88
N ARG A 164 14.44 7.36 -10.81
CA ARG A 164 15.74 7.10 -11.48
C ARG A 164 16.15 8.30 -12.35
N ARG A 165 16.39 9.44 -11.69
CA ARG A 165 16.83 10.68 -12.32
C ARG A 165 18.22 11.05 -11.81
N PHE A 166 19.15 11.21 -12.76
CA PHE A 166 20.54 11.56 -12.46
C PHE A 166 20.87 12.93 -13.04
N ASP A 167 21.78 13.63 -12.39
CA ASP A 167 22.38 14.86 -12.91
C ASP A 167 23.50 14.51 -13.93
N LYS A 168 24.15 15.56 -14.47
CA LYS A 168 25.26 15.43 -15.42
C LYS A 168 26.49 14.70 -14.86
N ASN A 169 26.60 14.56 -13.56
CA ASN A 169 27.70 13.89 -12.86
C ASN A 169 27.32 12.46 -12.44
N GLY A 170 26.17 11.96 -12.85
CA GLY A 170 25.67 10.62 -12.46
C GLY A 170 25.12 10.53 -11.03
N LYS A 171 24.93 11.65 -10.34
CA LYS A 171 24.37 11.69 -8.99
C LYS A 171 22.84 11.70 -9.03
N ILE A 172 22.19 10.92 -8.16
CA ILE A 172 20.72 10.93 -8.01
C ILE A 172 20.25 12.32 -7.61
N VAL A 173 19.26 12.82 -8.35
CA VAL A 173 18.61 14.10 -8.07
C VAL A 173 17.47 13.87 -7.08
N ASN A 174 17.45 14.62 -5.98
CA ASN A 174 16.28 14.63 -5.09
C ASN A 174 15.07 15.21 -5.83
N THR A 175 14.13 14.34 -6.18
CA THR A 175 12.88 14.71 -6.86
C THR A 175 11.68 14.72 -5.94
N HIS A 176 11.88 14.43 -4.65
CA HIS A 176 10.82 14.39 -3.65
C HIS A 176 10.86 15.58 -2.69
N LEU A 177 11.83 16.51 -2.89
CA LEU A 177 11.98 17.69 -2.02
C LEU A 177 12.07 17.27 -0.54
N ASP A 178 11.29 17.89 0.32
CA ASP A 178 11.30 17.67 1.77
C ASP A 178 10.42 16.49 2.23
N TYR A 179 9.78 15.76 1.30
CA TYR A 179 8.86 14.67 1.66
C TYR A 179 9.54 13.47 2.33
N PRO A 180 10.79 13.09 1.99
CA PRO A 180 11.51 12.05 2.73
C PRO A 180 11.91 12.48 4.15
N ASP A 181 12.03 13.79 4.41
CA ASP A 181 12.50 14.34 5.68
C ASP A 181 11.33 14.60 6.66
N ALA A 182 10.11 14.65 6.15
CA ALA A 182 8.89 14.86 6.94
C ALA A 182 8.35 13.59 7.55
#